data_d8381bfc19032ebbd65d4d5f8997e697
#
_entry.id   d8381bfc19032ebbd65d4d5f8997e697
#
_cell.length_a   1.000
_cell.length_b   1.000
_cell.length_c   1.000
_cell.angle_alpha   90.00
_cell.angle_beta   90.00
_cell.angle_gamma   90.00
#
_symmetry.space_group_name_H-M   'P 1'
#
loop_
_entity.id
_entity.type
_entity.pdbx_description
1 polymer ?
#
loop_
_entity_poly.entity_id
_entity_poly.type
_entity_poly.pdbx_seq_one_letter_code
_entity_poly.pdbx_strand_id
1 'polypeptide(L)'
;MLLVLALAALPAITPSGLAVAPLRRRGITIRLRGGLGLTSPCQPVVCRLAGKPFQLLRNRVAFFAVACLVRRSGQTFPLFSALMSQLFHIHPENPQLRLINEAVKIIQQGGVVVYPTDSCYALGCHLGDKKAMDRIIAIRQLDLRHHFTLACRDLSEIGTYARVDNIQYRLLKATTPGAYTFILQASKEVPRRTLHPKRNTIGLRVPDHPVALALLEALGEPLLSCTLMLPHEPMPPSDPFEIRDLLQSQLDLVIDGGYCGIEPTTVLDLTDGAPQLIRAGAGPLDKLGLA
;
A
#
# COMPACT_ATOMS: atom_id res chain seq x y z
N MET A 1 -10.62 11.84 -24.76
CA MET A 1 -11.72 12.61 -24.15
C MET A 1 -13.11 12.21 -24.66
N LEU A 2 -13.34 12.04 -25.96
CA LEU A 2 -14.68 11.69 -26.49
C LEU A 2 -15.16 10.26 -26.15
N LEU A 3 -14.27 9.28 -26.00
CA LEU A 3 -14.65 7.89 -25.70
C LEU A 3 -14.99 7.68 -24.21
N VAL A 4 -14.34 8.38 -23.32
CA VAL A 4 -14.59 8.34 -21.86
C VAL A 4 -15.88 9.12 -21.54
N LEU A 5 -16.14 10.22 -22.24
CA LEU A 5 -17.40 10.96 -22.11
C LEU A 5 -18.60 10.19 -22.71
N ALA A 6 -18.38 9.35 -23.74
CA ALA A 6 -19.45 8.51 -24.29
C ALA A 6 -19.84 7.37 -23.35
N LEU A 7 -18.93 6.89 -22.51
CA LEU A 7 -19.23 5.88 -21.47
C LEU A 7 -19.85 6.50 -20.20
N ALA A 8 -19.54 7.76 -19.90
CA ALA A 8 -20.13 8.48 -18.77
C ALA A 8 -21.53 9.07 -19.07
N ALA A 9 -21.92 9.14 -20.35
CA ALA A 9 -23.20 9.67 -20.82
C ALA A 9 -24.25 8.59 -21.12
N LEU A 10 -24.02 7.34 -20.72
CA LEU A 10 -25.05 6.30 -20.83
C LEU A 10 -26.09 6.51 -19.73
N PRO A 11 -27.37 6.79 -20.09
CA PRO A 11 -28.44 6.89 -19.09
C PRO A 11 -28.60 5.56 -18.37
N ALA A 12 -28.97 5.61 -17.10
CA ALA A 12 -29.30 4.44 -16.30
C ALA A 12 -30.28 3.55 -17.09
N ILE A 13 -29.87 2.33 -17.39
CA ILE A 13 -30.66 1.38 -18.17
C ILE A 13 -31.83 0.94 -17.28
N THR A 14 -33.04 1.37 -17.64
CA THR A 14 -34.29 0.77 -17.12
C THR A 14 -34.50 -0.62 -17.72
N PRO A 15 -35.18 -1.55 -17.02
CA PRO A 15 -35.18 -2.97 -17.38
C PRO A 15 -35.95 -3.37 -18.67
N SER A 16 -36.31 -2.44 -19.52
CA SER A 16 -37.07 -2.71 -20.73
C SER A 16 -36.57 -1.88 -21.90
N GLY A 17 -35.63 -2.39 -22.67
CA GLY A 17 -35.29 -1.78 -23.95
C GLY A 17 -33.88 -2.04 -24.45
N LEU A 18 -33.74 -2.73 -25.56
CA LEU A 18 -32.53 -2.80 -26.36
C LEU A 18 -32.25 -1.44 -27.00
N ALA A 19 -31.19 -0.78 -26.65
CA ALA A 19 -30.66 0.36 -27.41
C ALA A 19 -29.46 -0.09 -28.25
N VAL A 20 -29.60 -0.15 -29.56
CA VAL A 20 -28.49 -0.34 -30.50
C VAL A 20 -28.17 1.03 -31.10
N ALA A 21 -27.06 1.64 -30.67
CA ALA A 21 -26.53 2.83 -31.34
C ALA A 21 -25.31 2.47 -32.19
N PRO A 22 -25.31 2.73 -33.50
CA PRO A 22 -24.15 2.52 -34.34
C PRO A 22 -23.22 3.76 -34.27
N LEU A 23 -22.04 3.60 -33.70
CA LEU A 23 -20.95 4.59 -33.78
C LEU A 23 -20.12 4.31 -35.03
N ARG A 24 -20.34 5.11 -36.10
CA ARG A 24 -19.58 5.07 -37.35
C ARG A 24 -18.51 6.15 -37.36
N ARG A 25 -17.26 5.79 -37.17
CA ARG A 25 -16.10 6.58 -37.64
C ARG A 25 -14.95 5.66 -38.03
N ARG A 26 -14.49 5.82 -39.29
CA ARG A 26 -13.28 5.21 -39.86
C ARG A 26 -13.20 3.67 -39.77
N GLY A 27 -14.19 2.96 -40.39
CA GLY A 27 -14.02 1.52 -40.65
C GLY A 27 -14.14 0.54 -39.49
N ILE A 28 -14.49 1.00 -38.29
CA ILE A 28 -14.65 0.15 -37.09
C ILE A 28 -16.13 0.12 -36.71
N THR A 29 -16.75 -1.07 -36.84
CA THR A 29 -18.13 -1.29 -36.38
C THR A 29 -18.09 -2.17 -35.14
N ILE A 30 -18.56 -1.64 -34.00
CA ILE A 30 -18.69 -2.37 -32.74
C ILE A 30 -20.19 -2.76 -32.62
N ARG A 31 -20.52 -4.03 -32.66
CA ARG A 31 -21.87 -4.56 -32.36
C ARG A 31 -21.82 -5.22 -30.97
N LEU A 32 -22.57 -4.68 -30.04
CA LEU A 32 -22.81 -5.31 -28.74
C LEU A 32 -24.10 -6.14 -28.81
N ARG A 33 -24.00 -7.45 -28.64
CA ARG A 33 -25.16 -8.33 -28.42
C ARG A 33 -25.08 -8.85 -26.99
N GLY A 34 -25.98 -8.45 -26.14
CA GLY A 34 -26.14 -8.98 -24.80
C GLY A 34 -27.59 -8.89 -24.37
N GLY A 35 -28.23 -10.04 -24.19
CA GLY A 35 -29.52 -10.16 -23.52
C GLY A 35 -29.25 -10.24 -22.00
N LEU A 36 -29.86 -9.35 -21.22
CA LEU A 36 -29.81 -9.37 -19.75
C LEU A 36 -30.88 -10.32 -19.23
N GLY A 37 -30.51 -11.57 -18.97
CA GLY A 37 -31.25 -12.47 -18.08
C GLY A 37 -30.59 -12.42 -16.68
N LEU A 38 -31.37 -11.97 -15.70
CA LEU A 38 -30.96 -11.90 -14.29
C LEU A 38 -31.04 -13.29 -13.64
N THR A 39 -30.11 -14.21 -13.92
CA THR A 39 -29.86 -15.38 -13.05
C THR A 39 -28.73 -16.23 -13.67
N SER A 40 -27.49 -15.86 -13.48
CA SER A 40 -26.34 -16.76 -13.40
C SER A 40 -25.02 -16.00 -13.39
N PRO A 41 -24.04 -16.32 -12.55
CA PRO A 41 -22.74 -15.70 -12.60
C PRO A 41 -21.95 -16.26 -13.79
N CYS A 42 -21.30 -15.37 -14.55
CA CYS A 42 -20.30 -15.66 -15.58
C CYS A 42 -20.82 -16.20 -16.94
N GLN A 43 -21.31 -15.28 -17.77
CA GLN A 43 -21.18 -15.48 -19.23
C GLN A 43 -20.24 -14.42 -19.83
N PRO A 44 -19.26 -14.83 -20.67
CA PRO A 44 -18.32 -13.92 -21.29
C PRO A 44 -19.00 -13.11 -22.41
N VAL A 45 -18.73 -11.81 -22.43
CA VAL A 45 -19.15 -10.91 -23.51
C VAL A 45 -18.19 -11.09 -24.70
N VAL A 46 -18.68 -11.48 -25.85
CA VAL A 46 -17.86 -11.65 -27.06
C VAL A 46 -17.88 -10.37 -27.90
N CYS A 47 -16.71 -9.74 -28.04
CA CYS A 47 -16.50 -8.60 -28.93
C CYS A 47 -15.72 -9.04 -30.17
N ARG A 48 -16.09 -8.52 -31.35
CA ARG A 48 -15.35 -8.76 -32.61
C ARG A 48 -14.57 -7.54 -33.01
N LEU A 49 -13.24 -7.66 -33.11
CA LEU A 49 -12.35 -6.69 -33.68
C LEU A 49 -11.73 -7.28 -34.95
N ALA A 50 -11.86 -6.57 -36.07
CA ALA A 50 -11.33 -6.97 -37.38
C ALA A 50 -11.70 -8.40 -37.80
N GLY A 51 -12.96 -8.81 -37.58
CA GLY A 51 -13.49 -10.09 -38.05
C GLY A 51 -13.19 -11.31 -37.17
N LYS A 52 -12.39 -11.20 -36.12
CA LYS A 52 -12.09 -12.31 -35.19
C LYS A 52 -12.85 -12.15 -33.85
N PRO A 53 -13.42 -13.25 -33.30
CA PRO A 53 -14.09 -13.18 -31.99
C PRO A 53 -13.09 -13.10 -30.87
N PHE A 54 -13.31 -12.17 -29.96
CA PHE A 54 -12.49 -11.98 -28.73
C PHE A 54 -13.39 -12.15 -27.51
N GLN A 55 -13.02 -13.02 -26.58
CA GLN A 55 -13.76 -13.22 -25.33
C GLN A 55 -13.23 -12.23 -24.25
N LEU A 56 -14.12 -11.36 -23.76
CA LEU A 56 -13.84 -10.42 -22.67
C LEU A 56 -14.17 -11.06 -21.33
N LEU A 57 -13.16 -11.43 -20.57
CA LEU A 57 -13.25 -11.66 -19.13
C LEU A 57 -13.44 -10.32 -18.41
N ARG A 58 -14.42 -10.26 -17.51
CA ARG A 58 -15.18 -9.06 -17.09
C ARG A 58 -14.40 -7.86 -16.50
N ASN A 59 -13.09 -7.95 -16.17
CA ASN A 59 -12.35 -6.82 -15.58
C ASN A 59 -10.94 -6.54 -16.14
N ARG A 60 -10.32 -7.48 -16.87
CA ARG A 60 -8.91 -7.29 -17.29
C ARG A 60 -8.74 -6.90 -18.78
N VAL A 61 -9.70 -7.22 -19.64
CA VAL A 61 -9.52 -7.08 -21.10
C VAL A 61 -9.99 -5.73 -21.64
N ALA A 62 -10.93 -5.06 -20.97
CA ALA A 62 -11.31 -3.68 -21.33
C ALA A 62 -10.11 -2.72 -21.16
N PHE A 63 -9.29 -2.96 -20.16
CA PHE A 63 -8.06 -2.19 -19.90
C PHE A 63 -6.99 -2.42 -20.97
N PHE A 64 -6.80 -3.67 -21.41
CA PHE A 64 -5.81 -3.99 -22.44
C PHE A 64 -6.21 -3.48 -23.83
N ALA A 65 -7.49 -3.48 -24.17
CA ALA A 65 -7.97 -2.96 -25.45
C ALA A 65 -7.80 -1.44 -25.57
N VAL A 66 -8.00 -0.72 -24.47
CA VAL A 66 -7.75 0.75 -24.43
C VAL A 66 -6.25 1.04 -24.47
N ALA A 67 -5.42 0.25 -23.79
CA ALA A 67 -3.96 0.39 -23.82
C ALA A 67 -3.34 0.13 -25.20
N CYS A 68 -3.83 -0.86 -25.94
CA CYS A 68 -3.41 -1.12 -27.33
C CYS A 68 -3.83 -0.05 -28.33
N LEU A 69 -4.99 0.57 -28.14
CA LEU A 69 -5.46 1.67 -29.00
C LEU A 69 -4.66 2.97 -28.78
N VAL A 70 -4.25 3.25 -27.54
CA VAL A 70 -3.44 4.41 -27.17
C VAL A 70 -2.00 4.28 -27.69
N ARG A 71 -1.42 3.07 -27.67
CA ARG A 71 -0.06 2.83 -28.20
C ARG A 71 0.09 3.07 -29.71
N ARG A 72 -1.00 2.98 -30.46
CA ARG A 72 -1.01 3.17 -31.92
C ARG A 72 -1.11 4.66 -32.36
N SER A 73 -1.51 5.55 -31.46
CA SER A 73 -1.70 6.97 -31.77
C SER A 73 -0.48 7.86 -31.47
N GLY A 74 0.58 7.33 -30.86
CA GLY A 74 1.80 8.09 -30.54
C GLY A 74 1.60 9.21 -29.50
N GLN A 75 0.38 9.35 -28.94
CA GLN A 75 0.08 10.36 -27.93
C GLN A 75 0.12 9.70 -26.54
N THR A 76 1.15 10.00 -25.79
CA THR A 76 1.20 9.71 -24.35
C THR A 76 0.21 10.61 -23.62
N PHE A 77 -0.91 10.04 -23.17
CA PHE A 77 -1.84 10.76 -22.30
C PHE A 77 -1.28 10.76 -20.87
N PRO A 78 -1.00 11.92 -20.28
CA PRO A 78 -0.49 12.00 -18.90
C PRO A 78 -1.48 11.40 -17.85
N LEU A 79 -2.76 11.25 -18.21
CA LEU A 79 -3.77 10.61 -17.36
C LEU A 79 -3.56 9.08 -17.16
N PHE A 80 -2.82 8.41 -18.04
CA PHE A 80 -2.61 6.97 -17.92
C PHE A 80 -1.46 6.63 -16.97
N SER A 81 -0.50 7.56 -16.81
CA SER A 81 0.58 7.46 -15.83
C SER A 81 0.08 7.64 -14.38
N ALA A 82 -1.05 8.35 -14.20
CA ALA A 82 -1.63 8.60 -12.88
C ALA A 82 -2.47 7.42 -12.31
N LEU A 83 -2.63 6.34 -13.08
CA LEU A 83 -3.45 5.18 -12.68
C LEU A 83 -2.63 3.94 -12.28
N MET A 84 -1.31 3.99 -12.44
CA MET A 84 -0.42 2.88 -12.09
C MET A 84 0.60 3.34 -11.05
N SER A 85 0.78 2.55 -9.99
CA SER A 85 1.83 2.78 -9.01
C SER A 85 3.20 2.86 -9.67
N GLN A 86 4.01 3.82 -9.24
CA GLN A 86 5.40 3.91 -9.67
C GLN A 86 6.21 2.76 -9.03
N LEU A 87 7.28 2.34 -9.69
CA LEU A 87 8.24 1.37 -9.15
C LEU A 87 9.62 2.01 -9.17
N PHE A 88 10.22 2.17 -7.99
CA PHE A 88 11.59 2.68 -7.85
C PHE A 88 12.52 1.54 -7.45
N HIS A 89 13.49 1.23 -8.32
CA HIS A 89 14.56 0.31 -7.97
C HIS A 89 15.63 1.06 -7.18
N ILE A 90 15.72 0.77 -5.89
CA ILE A 90 16.68 1.39 -4.98
C ILE A 90 17.64 0.32 -4.48
N HIS A 91 18.95 0.58 -4.63
CA HIS A 91 19.98 -0.36 -4.18
C HIS A 91 19.86 -0.58 -2.66
N PRO A 92 19.73 -1.83 -2.19
CA PRO A 92 19.42 -2.14 -0.79
C PRO A 92 20.49 -1.65 0.20
N GLU A 93 21.78 -1.69 -0.19
CA GLU A 93 22.90 -1.25 0.68
C GLU A 93 23.31 0.19 0.46
N ASN A 94 23.12 0.73 -0.76
CA ASN A 94 23.49 2.11 -1.15
C ASN A 94 22.30 2.84 -1.77
N PRO A 95 21.32 3.29 -0.98
CA PRO A 95 20.14 3.97 -1.49
C PRO A 95 20.49 5.25 -2.26
N GLN A 96 19.95 5.38 -3.48
CA GLN A 96 20.15 6.57 -4.30
C GLN A 96 19.30 7.74 -3.75
N LEU A 97 19.94 8.75 -3.18
CA LEU A 97 19.28 9.91 -2.56
C LEU A 97 18.27 10.59 -3.48
N ARG A 98 18.51 10.61 -4.80
CA ARG A 98 17.55 11.18 -5.75
C ARG A 98 16.21 10.44 -5.72
N LEU A 99 16.22 9.11 -5.73
CA LEU A 99 14.99 8.29 -5.69
C LEU A 99 14.33 8.36 -4.31
N ILE A 100 15.12 8.39 -3.24
CA ILE A 100 14.63 8.61 -1.88
C ILE A 100 13.88 9.94 -1.78
N ASN A 101 14.47 11.04 -2.28
CA ASN A 101 13.83 12.36 -2.25
C ASN A 101 12.56 12.42 -3.09
N GLU A 102 12.49 11.70 -4.22
CA GLU A 102 11.24 11.59 -4.98
C GLU A 102 10.17 10.78 -4.22
N ALA A 103 10.56 9.71 -3.53
CA ALA A 103 9.65 8.95 -2.68
C ALA A 103 9.10 9.81 -1.53
N VAL A 104 9.95 10.61 -0.90
CA VAL A 104 9.53 11.57 0.15
C VAL A 104 8.51 12.57 -0.38
N LYS A 105 8.70 13.11 -1.58
CA LYS A 105 7.72 14.03 -2.20
C LYS A 105 6.36 13.36 -2.39
N ILE A 106 6.35 12.10 -2.83
CA ILE A 106 5.10 11.31 -2.98
C ILE A 106 4.41 11.16 -1.63
N ILE A 107 5.15 10.82 -0.56
CA ILE A 107 4.63 10.68 0.79
C ILE A 107 4.04 12.01 1.28
N GLN A 108 4.77 13.12 1.14
CA GLN A 108 4.35 14.46 1.56
C GLN A 108 3.11 14.98 0.80
N GLN A 109 2.88 14.47 -0.42
CA GLN A 109 1.69 14.75 -1.22
C GLN A 109 0.48 13.88 -0.86
N GLY A 110 0.58 13.07 0.20
CA GLY A 110 -0.48 12.16 0.65
C GLY A 110 -0.48 10.80 -0.08
N GLY A 111 0.64 10.42 -0.68
CA GLY A 111 0.80 9.12 -1.32
C GLY A 111 0.93 7.99 -0.31
N VAL A 112 0.46 6.80 -0.71
CA VAL A 112 0.69 5.54 -0.01
C VAL A 112 1.80 4.80 -0.71
N VAL A 113 2.85 4.46 0.04
CA VAL A 113 4.03 3.80 -0.50
C VAL A 113 4.22 2.42 0.12
N VAL A 114 4.81 1.51 -0.65
CA VAL A 114 5.36 0.25 -0.14
C VAL A 114 6.87 0.37 -0.11
N TYR A 115 7.48 -0.01 1.01
CA TYR A 115 8.92 0.08 1.21
C TYR A 115 9.47 -1.16 1.92
N PRO A 116 10.73 -1.55 1.62
CA PRO A 116 11.36 -2.71 2.22
C PRO A 116 11.76 -2.43 3.68
N THR A 117 11.70 -3.46 4.52
CA THR A 117 12.20 -3.42 5.90
C THR A 117 13.00 -4.69 6.22
N ASP A 118 13.58 -4.73 7.40
CA ASP A 118 14.32 -5.86 7.98
C ASP A 118 13.44 -7.10 8.33
N SER A 119 12.12 -6.98 8.19
CA SER A 119 11.18 -8.09 8.44
C SER A 119 10.44 -8.49 7.15
N CYS A 120 9.59 -7.61 6.65
CA CYS A 120 8.82 -7.78 5.42
C CYS A 120 8.52 -6.42 4.81
N TYR A 121 7.97 -6.37 3.60
CA TYR A 121 7.49 -5.13 3.02
C TYR A 121 6.42 -4.48 3.90
N ALA A 122 6.46 -3.16 3.99
CA ALA A 122 5.52 -2.37 4.77
C ALA A 122 4.83 -1.32 3.91
N LEU A 123 3.56 -1.04 4.24
CA LEU A 123 2.83 0.12 3.76
C LEU A 123 3.21 1.33 4.61
N GLY A 124 3.42 2.47 3.96
CA GLY A 124 3.74 3.71 4.64
C GLY A 124 2.99 4.90 4.07
N CYS A 125 2.67 5.87 4.91
CA CYS A 125 2.15 7.18 4.51
C CYS A 125 2.56 8.26 5.51
N HIS A 126 2.38 9.52 5.11
CA HIS A 126 2.66 10.67 5.96
C HIS A 126 1.85 10.63 7.27
N LEU A 127 2.50 10.96 8.38
CA LEU A 127 1.86 11.02 9.70
C LEU A 127 0.79 12.13 9.71
N GLY A 128 -0.43 11.77 10.07
CA GLY A 128 -1.57 12.71 10.13
C GLY A 128 -2.39 12.82 8.85
N ASP A 129 -1.97 12.25 7.73
CA ASP A 129 -2.80 12.21 6.52
C ASP A 129 -3.92 11.17 6.66
N LYS A 130 -5.12 11.68 6.88
CA LYS A 130 -6.31 10.82 7.05
C LYS A 130 -6.62 10.01 5.79
N LYS A 131 -6.51 10.62 4.60
CA LYS A 131 -6.88 9.95 3.34
C LYS A 131 -5.95 8.79 3.03
N ALA A 132 -4.65 9.01 3.20
CA ALA A 132 -3.64 7.99 3.02
C ALA A 132 -3.81 6.85 4.05
N MET A 133 -4.07 7.18 5.31
CA MET A 133 -4.36 6.20 6.36
C MET A 133 -5.62 5.37 6.04
N ASP A 134 -6.71 6.01 5.60
CA ASP A 134 -7.95 5.32 5.21
C ASP A 134 -7.70 4.36 4.02
N ARG A 135 -6.81 4.72 3.08
CA ARG A 135 -6.37 3.82 1.99
C ARG A 135 -5.63 2.60 2.53
N ILE A 136 -4.71 2.75 3.47
CA ILE A 136 -4.00 1.63 4.11
C ILE A 136 -5.00 0.70 4.82
N ILE A 137 -5.96 1.27 5.55
CA ILE A 137 -7.03 0.51 6.21
C ILE A 137 -7.82 -0.30 5.19
N ALA A 138 -8.18 0.29 4.05
CA ALA A 138 -8.93 -0.37 2.98
C ALA A 138 -8.12 -1.49 2.30
N ILE A 139 -6.82 -1.27 1.99
CA ILE A 139 -5.93 -2.26 1.38
C ILE A 139 -5.82 -3.50 2.28
N ARG A 140 -5.61 -3.28 3.57
CA ARG A 140 -5.41 -4.34 4.55
C ARG A 140 -6.69 -4.88 5.17
N GLN A 141 -7.85 -4.25 4.94
CA GLN A 141 -9.12 -4.52 5.61
C GLN A 141 -8.97 -4.57 7.14
N LEU A 142 -8.27 -3.55 7.68
CA LEU A 142 -7.97 -3.48 9.10
C LEU A 142 -9.23 -3.18 9.93
N ASP A 143 -9.30 -3.81 11.11
CA ASP A 143 -10.26 -3.42 12.13
C ASP A 143 -9.90 -2.04 12.71
N LEU A 144 -10.88 -1.29 13.17
CA LEU A 144 -10.74 0.01 13.87
C LEU A 144 -9.86 -0.07 15.13
N ARG A 145 -9.59 -1.28 15.63
CA ARG A 145 -8.73 -1.55 16.78
C ARG A 145 -7.28 -1.84 16.42
N HIS A 146 -6.94 -1.82 15.14
CA HIS A 146 -5.58 -2.11 14.72
C HIS A 146 -4.61 -1.05 15.23
N HIS A 147 -3.50 -1.49 15.80
CA HIS A 147 -2.41 -0.62 16.21
C HIS A 147 -1.55 -0.27 14.99
N PHE A 148 -1.61 0.99 14.56
CA PHE A 148 -0.62 1.49 13.63
C PHE A 148 0.74 1.59 14.30
N THR A 149 1.78 1.54 13.50
CA THR A 149 3.17 1.67 13.95
C THR A 149 3.78 2.91 13.33
N LEU A 150 4.52 3.68 14.12
CA LEU A 150 5.39 4.72 13.61
C LEU A 150 6.78 4.10 13.37
N ALA A 151 7.23 4.12 12.13
CA ALA A 151 8.61 3.84 11.80
C ALA A 151 9.42 5.10 12.09
N CYS A 152 10.32 5.01 13.04
CA CYS A 152 11.18 6.09 13.50
C CYS A 152 12.61 5.89 12.99
N ARG A 153 13.34 6.98 12.81
CA ARG A 153 14.72 6.96 12.38
C ARG A 153 15.64 6.43 13.49
N ASP A 154 15.40 6.85 14.73
CA ASP A 154 16.23 6.55 15.87
C ASP A 154 15.44 6.55 17.21
N LEU A 155 16.16 6.28 18.31
CA LEU A 155 15.59 6.29 19.67
C LEU A 155 15.17 7.68 20.13
N SER A 156 15.81 8.74 19.67
CA SER A 156 15.48 10.12 20.05
C SER A 156 14.10 10.47 19.52
N GLU A 157 13.82 10.04 18.29
CA GLU A 157 12.51 10.20 17.67
C GLU A 157 11.43 9.41 18.40
N ILE A 158 11.70 8.16 18.84
CA ILE A 158 10.80 7.40 19.71
C ILE A 158 10.47 8.20 20.98
N GLY A 159 11.49 8.81 21.63
CA GLY A 159 11.30 9.62 22.82
C GLY A 159 10.43 10.86 22.62
N THR A 160 10.34 11.38 21.40
CA THR A 160 9.44 12.48 21.04
C THR A 160 7.98 12.01 20.97
N TYR A 161 7.72 10.83 20.38
CA TYR A 161 6.37 10.35 20.13
C TYR A 161 5.81 9.42 21.21
N ALA A 162 6.65 8.94 22.14
CA ALA A 162 6.20 8.11 23.26
C ALA A 162 6.81 8.55 24.59
N ARG A 163 6.13 8.18 25.67
CA ARG A 163 6.68 8.28 27.02
C ARG A 163 7.47 7.02 27.29
N VAL A 164 8.76 7.17 27.57
CA VAL A 164 9.70 6.07 27.78
C VAL A 164 10.35 6.23 29.14
N ASP A 165 10.26 5.22 29.99
CA ASP A 165 10.98 5.15 31.25
C ASP A 165 12.39 4.56 31.08
N ASN A 166 13.19 4.54 32.15
CA ASN A 166 14.57 4.07 32.10
C ASN A 166 14.69 2.57 31.79
N ILE A 167 13.72 1.75 32.18
CA ILE A 167 13.72 0.30 31.93
C ILE A 167 13.38 0.06 30.47
N GLN A 168 12.32 0.68 30.00
CA GLN A 168 11.91 0.65 28.59
C GLN A 168 13.03 1.14 27.68
N TYR A 169 13.69 2.26 28.04
CA TYR A 169 14.80 2.82 27.27
C TYR A 169 15.98 1.83 27.12
N ARG A 170 16.34 1.12 28.17
CA ARG A 170 17.40 0.10 28.11
C ARG A 170 17.06 -1.01 27.16
N LEU A 171 15.80 -1.49 27.19
CA LEU A 171 15.30 -2.52 26.31
C LEU A 171 15.30 -2.04 24.83
N LEU A 172 14.75 -0.84 24.60
CA LEU A 172 14.76 -0.23 23.27
C LEU A 172 16.19 -0.11 22.73
N LYS A 173 17.14 0.39 23.55
CA LYS A 173 18.54 0.54 23.15
C LYS A 173 19.22 -0.80 22.82
N ALA A 174 18.86 -1.87 23.49
CA ALA A 174 19.42 -3.20 23.25
C ALA A 174 18.88 -3.89 21.98
N THR A 175 17.70 -3.46 21.52
CA THR A 175 16.93 -4.15 20.46
C THR A 175 16.68 -3.31 19.21
N THR A 176 17.08 -2.04 19.21
CA THR A 176 16.96 -1.14 18.04
C THR A 176 18.34 -0.68 17.54
N PRO A 177 18.52 -0.56 16.21
CA PRO A 177 17.57 -0.92 15.16
C PRO A 177 17.33 -2.42 15.07
N GLY A 178 16.13 -2.83 14.57
CA GLY A 178 15.81 -4.23 14.42
C GLY A 178 14.34 -4.55 14.20
N ALA A 179 14.06 -5.84 13.99
CA ALA A 179 12.73 -6.35 13.64
C ALA A 179 11.77 -6.43 14.83
N TYR A 180 11.71 -5.38 15.63
CA TYR A 180 10.82 -5.26 16.80
C TYR A 180 9.82 -4.12 16.62
N THR A 181 8.65 -4.29 17.25
CA THR A 181 7.64 -3.24 17.38
C THR A 181 7.25 -3.14 18.85
N PHE A 182 7.33 -1.94 19.40
CA PHE A 182 7.05 -1.66 20.80
C PHE A 182 5.76 -0.88 20.93
N ILE A 183 4.81 -1.38 21.72
CA ILE A 183 3.59 -0.66 22.06
C ILE A 183 3.89 0.16 23.31
N LEU A 184 3.77 1.50 23.18
CA LEU A 184 4.11 2.45 24.23
C LEU A 184 2.98 3.47 24.43
N GLN A 185 2.98 4.14 25.58
CA GLN A 185 2.09 5.28 25.83
C GLN A 185 2.50 6.44 24.94
N ALA A 186 1.58 6.88 24.09
CA ALA A 186 1.84 7.96 23.16
C ALA A 186 2.03 9.32 23.86
N SER A 187 2.87 10.15 23.29
CA SER A 187 2.99 11.57 23.65
C SER A 187 1.85 12.39 23.02
N LYS A 188 1.87 13.70 23.27
CA LYS A 188 0.90 14.64 22.66
C LYS A 188 1.19 14.92 21.18
N GLU A 189 2.40 14.60 20.74
CA GLU A 189 2.86 14.83 19.35
C GLU A 189 2.21 13.83 18.36
N VAL A 190 1.71 12.68 18.86
CA VAL A 190 1.03 11.69 18.01
C VAL A 190 -0.39 12.15 17.71
N PRO A 191 -0.78 12.22 16.43
CA PRO A 191 -2.15 12.57 16.06
C PRO A 191 -3.16 11.58 16.65
N ARG A 192 -4.21 12.06 17.30
CA ARG A 192 -5.20 11.25 18.01
C ARG A 192 -5.83 10.13 17.16
N ARG A 193 -5.87 10.31 15.84
CA ARG A 193 -6.46 9.35 14.90
C ARG A 193 -5.63 8.08 14.72
N THR A 194 -4.32 8.15 14.98
CA THR A 194 -3.40 7.02 14.85
C THR A 194 -3.27 6.22 16.14
N LEU A 195 -3.82 6.77 17.23
CA LEU A 195 -3.79 6.13 18.55
C LEU A 195 -4.84 5.02 18.68
N HIS A 196 -4.51 4.05 19.50
CA HIS A 196 -5.52 3.08 19.93
C HIS A 196 -6.65 3.80 20.69
N PRO A 197 -7.93 3.63 20.29
CA PRO A 197 -9.03 4.48 20.75
C PRO A 197 -9.27 4.44 22.26
N LYS A 198 -8.91 3.36 22.96
CA LYS A 198 -9.13 3.23 24.40
C LYS A 198 -7.87 3.42 25.25
N ARG A 199 -6.68 3.03 24.73
CA ARG A 199 -5.44 2.97 25.53
C ARG A 199 -4.53 4.17 25.33
N ASN A 200 -4.75 5.00 24.30
CA ASN A 200 -3.84 6.07 23.87
C ASN A 200 -2.40 5.57 23.63
N THR A 201 -2.28 4.36 23.09
CA THR A 201 -1.02 3.71 22.79
C THR A 201 -0.74 3.74 21.29
N ILE A 202 0.51 3.63 20.92
CA ILE A 202 1.00 3.56 19.55
C ILE A 202 2.12 2.52 19.45
N GLY A 203 2.21 1.83 18.33
CA GLY A 203 3.36 1.01 18.00
C GLY A 203 4.51 1.89 17.52
N LEU A 204 5.74 1.61 17.93
CA LEU A 204 6.95 2.28 17.45
C LEU A 204 8.00 1.24 17.08
N ARG A 205 8.78 1.53 16.02
CA ARG A 205 9.92 0.69 15.62
C ARG A 205 11.03 1.54 14.99
N VAL A 206 12.26 1.07 15.09
CA VAL A 206 13.38 1.56 14.27
C VAL A 206 13.82 0.41 13.39
N PRO A 207 13.52 0.45 12.07
CA PRO A 207 13.87 -0.64 11.16
C PRO A 207 15.38 -0.72 10.93
N ASP A 208 15.92 -1.94 10.84
CA ASP A 208 17.32 -2.17 10.46
C ASP A 208 17.43 -2.45 8.97
N HIS A 209 17.11 -1.44 8.16
CA HIS A 209 17.18 -1.55 6.70
C HIS A 209 17.63 -0.23 6.07
N PRO A 210 18.71 -0.21 5.25
CA PRO A 210 19.29 1.04 4.75
C PRO A 210 18.32 1.91 3.96
N VAL A 211 17.47 1.32 3.12
CA VAL A 211 16.46 2.06 2.34
C VAL A 211 15.41 2.70 3.26
N ALA A 212 14.94 1.95 4.27
CA ALA A 212 13.96 2.47 5.23
C ALA A 212 14.55 3.63 6.05
N LEU A 213 15.78 3.47 6.54
CA LEU A 213 16.47 4.53 7.31
C LEU A 213 16.73 5.76 6.45
N ALA A 214 17.21 5.59 5.21
CA ALA A 214 17.41 6.71 4.30
C ALA A 214 16.10 7.46 3.98
N LEU A 215 14.98 6.72 3.85
CA LEU A 215 13.66 7.31 3.64
C LEU A 215 13.22 8.15 4.84
N LEU A 216 13.36 7.61 6.06
CA LEU A 216 13.02 8.29 7.31
C LEU A 216 13.91 9.51 7.57
N GLU A 217 15.21 9.40 7.28
CA GLU A 217 16.14 10.51 7.37
C GLU A 217 15.78 11.66 6.43
N ALA A 218 15.49 11.34 5.17
CA ALA A 218 15.12 12.34 4.18
C ALA A 218 13.73 12.94 4.43
N LEU A 219 12.80 12.18 5.04
CA LEU A 219 11.47 12.66 5.44
C LEU A 219 11.56 13.63 6.63
N GLY A 220 12.45 13.37 7.58
CA GLY A 220 12.67 14.20 8.78
C GLY A 220 11.61 14.03 9.86
N GLU A 221 10.70 13.08 9.69
CA GLU A 221 9.62 12.75 10.62
C GLU A 221 9.26 11.25 10.53
N PRO A 222 8.57 10.66 11.53
CA PRO A 222 8.18 9.26 11.48
C PRO A 222 7.17 8.99 10.37
N LEU A 223 7.31 7.82 9.76
CA LEU A 223 6.37 7.33 8.78
C LEU A 223 5.28 6.50 9.46
N LEU A 224 4.01 6.83 9.22
CA LEU A 224 2.92 5.96 9.64
C LEU A 224 2.97 4.67 8.84
N SER A 225 3.17 3.56 9.53
CA SER A 225 3.53 2.29 8.91
C SER A 225 2.62 1.14 9.35
N CYS A 226 2.48 0.18 8.46
CA CYS A 226 1.79 -1.08 8.72
C CYS A 226 2.43 -2.18 7.87
N THR A 227 2.64 -3.37 8.43
CA THR A 227 3.09 -4.53 7.66
C THR A 227 2.19 -4.77 6.44
N LEU A 228 2.75 -4.98 5.27
CA LEU A 228 2.00 -5.36 4.08
C LEU A 228 1.57 -6.83 4.20
N MET A 229 0.36 -7.03 4.70
CA MET A 229 -0.31 -8.33 4.78
C MET A 229 -1.62 -8.22 4.01
N LEU A 230 -1.81 -8.98 2.97
CA LEU A 230 -3.04 -8.95 2.20
C LEU A 230 -4.16 -9.73 2.90
N PRO A 231 -5.42 -9.32 2.75
CA PRO A 231 -6.54 -10.07 3.30
C PRO A 231 -6.58 -11.49 2.71
N HIS A 232 -6.80 -12.46 3.58
CA HIS A 232 -6.87 -13.89 3.23
C HIS A 232 -5.56 -14.54 2.80
N GLU A 233 -4.44 -13.80 2.77
CA GLU A 233 -3.12 -14.36 2.53
C GLU A 233 -2.46 -14.74 3.87
N PRO A 234 -1.89 -15.96 3.99
CA PRO A 234 -1.26 -16.41 5.24
C PRO A 234 0.09 -15.74 5.50
N MET A 235 0.75 -15.25 4.46
CA MET A 235 2.07 -14.63 4.54
C MET A 235 2.11 -13.30 3.77
N PRO A 236 2.96 -12.35 4.23
CA PRO A 236 3.18 -11.12 3.47
C PRO A 236 3.89 -11.40 2.14
N PRO A 237 3.55 -10.68 1.07
CA PRO A 237 4.26 -10.80 -0.19
C PRO A 237 5.69 -10.26 -0.05
N SER A 238 6.66 -10.93 -0.69
CA SER A 238 8.09 -10.62 -0.62
C SER A 238 8.68 -10.09 -1.92
N ASP A 239 7.96 -10.23 -3.04
CA ASP A 239 8.39 -9.76 -4.36
C ASP A 239 7.77 -8.39 -4.68
N PRO A 240 8.58 -7.33 -4.90
CA PRO A 240 8.07 -6.00 -5.20
C PRO A 240 7.30 -5.92 -6.53
N PHE A 241 7.60 -6.76 -7.49
CA PHE A 241 6.86 -6.82 -8.76
C PHE A 241 5.46 -7.42 -8.56
N GLU A 242 5.38 -8.50 -7.80
CA GLU A 242 4.09 -9.10 -7.42
C GLU A 242 3.23 -8.10 -6.63
N ILE A 243 3.83 -7.42 -5.64
CA ILE A 243 3.16 -6.37 -4.85
C ILE A 243 2.60 -5.28 -5.76
N ARG A 244 3.40 -4.80 -6.70
CA ARG A 244 2.96 -3.79 -7.65
C ARG A 244 1.80 -4.28 -8.51
N ASP A 245 1.87 -5.50 -9.03
CA ASP A 245 0.84 -6.06 -9.90
C ASP A 245 -0.49 -6.30 -9.16
N LEU A 246 -0.43 -6.70 -7.89
CA LEU A 246 -1.60 -6.92 -7.04
C LEU A 246 -2.29 -5.62 -6.63
N LEU A 247 -1.52 -4.56 -6.37
CA LEU A 247 -2.01 -3.33 -5.74
C LEU A 247 -1.94 -2.08 -6.63
N GLN A 248 -1.71 -2.24 -7.94
CA GLN A 248 -1.45 -1.17 -8.93
C GLN A 248 -2.23 0.13 -8.74
N SER A 249 -3.55 0.03 -8.53
CA SER A 249 -4.43 1.21 -8.44
C SER A 249 -4.62 1.73 -7.01
N GLN A 250 -4.07 1.03 -6.03
CA GLN A 250 -4.25 1.33 -4.61
C GLN A 250 -3.02 2.02 -4.00
N LEU A 251 -1.87 1.93 -4.67
CA LEU A 251 -0.59 2.49 -4.25
C LEU A 251 -0.13 3.60 -5.20
N ASP A 252 0.65 4.51 -4.69
CA ASP A 252 1.31 5.56 -5.51
C ASP A 252 2.74 5.13 -5.89
N LEU A 253 3.43 4.41 -4.99
CA LEU A 253 4.80 3.98 -5.19
C LEU A 253 5.06 2.62 -4.53
N VAL A 254 5.82 1.77 -5.23
CA VAL A 254 6.50 0.60 -4.66
C VAL A 254 8.00 0.85 -4.76
N ILE A 255 8.70 0.77 -3.62
CA ILE A 255 10.16 0.83 -3.54
C ILE A 255 10.68 -0.60 -3.57
N ASP A 256 11.33 -0.96 -4.66
CA ASP A 256 12.03 -2.22 -4.80
C ASP A 256 13.44 -2.10 -4.20
N GLY A 257 13.64 -2.75 -3.07
CA GLY A 257 14.94 -2.95 -2.41
C GLY A 257 15.37 -4.41 -2.41
N GLY A 258 14.81 -5.22 -3.32
CA GLY A 258 15.01 -6.67 -3.36
C GLY A 258 13.96 -7.44 -2.58
N TYR A 259 14.19 -8.74 -2.43
CA TYR A 259 13.28 -9.60 -1.65
C TYR A 259 13.40 -9.30 -0.16
N CYS A 260 12.26 -9.08 0.50
CA CYS A 260 12.17 -9.00 1.96
C CYS A 260 11.79 -10.35 2.57
N GLY A 261 11.99 -10.46 3.89
CA GLY A 261 11.47 -11.59 4.65
C GLY A 261 9.94 -11.72 4.60
N ILE A 262 9.44 -12.83 5.10
CA ILE A 262 8.01 -13.13 5.19
C ILE A 262 7.52 -13.16 6.64
N GLU A 263 8.43 -13.01 7.60
CA GLU A 263 8.13 -13.05 9.02
C GLU A 263 7.94 -11.63 9.56
N PRO A 264 6.76 -11.31 10.14
CA PRO A 264 6.51 -9.99 10.70
C PRO A 264 7.39 -9.72 11.94
N THR A 265 7.43 -8.48 12.40
CA THR A 265 8.18 -8.08 13.60
C THR A 265 7.71 -8.79 14.86
N THR A 266 8.62 -9.00 15.80
CA THR A 266 8.31 -9.32 17.19
C THR A 266 7.66 -8.11 17.85
N VAL A 267 6.50 -8.33 18.52
CA VAL A 267 5.71 -7.23 19.12
C VAL A 267 5.71 -7.36 20.64
N LEU A 268 6.10 -6.28 21.29
CA LEU A 268 6.16 -6.14 22.76
C LEU A 268 5.23 -5.04 23.24
N ASP A 269 4.41 -5.32 24.22
CA ASP A 269 3.65 -4.30 24.98
C ASP A 269 4.48 -3.87 26.19
N LEU A 270 4.79 -2.59 26.26
CA LEU A 270 5.58 -1.97 27.32
C LEU A 270 4.73 -1.03 28.18
N THR A 271 3.41 -1.05 28.08
CA THR A 271 2.54 -0.08 28.76
C THR A 271 2.37 -0.34 30.25
N ASP A 272 2.50 -1.59 30.69
CA ASP A 272 2.16 -2.03 32.06
C ASP A 272 3.41 -2.37 32.93
N GLY A 273 4.52 -1.68 32.70
CA GLY A 273 5.75 -1.77 33.50
C GLY A 273 6.66 -2.95 33.15
N ALA A 274 6.17 -4.19 33.08
CA ALA A 274 6.93 -5.34 32.61
C ALA A 274 6.68 -5.60 31.12
N PRO A 275 7.73 -5.89 30.33
CA PRO A 275 7.58 -6.21 28.91
C PRO A 275 6.69 -7.45 28.71
N GLN A 276 5.62 -7.34 27.94
CA GLN A 276 4.75 -8.44 27.55
C GLN A 276 4.93 -8.79 26.09
N LEU A 277 5.26 -10.04 25.78
CA LEU A 277 5.34 -10.54 24.41
C LEU A 277 3.93 -10.73 23.86
N ILE A 278 3.56 -9.90 22.88
CA ILE A 278 2.26 -10.01 22.19
C ILE A 278 2.35 -10.98 21.01
N ARG A 279 3.47 -10.94 20.29
CA ARG A 279 3.72 -11.80 19.12
C ARG A 279 5.22 -12.02 18.96
N ALA A 280 5.62 -13.28 18.86
CA ALA A 280 6.94 -13.64 18.34
C ALA A 280 6.97 -13.42 16.83
N GLY A 281 8.11 -13.02 16.30
CA GLY A 281 8.37 -12.77 14.89
C GLY A 281 9.86 -12.71 14.60
N ALA A 282 10.27 -12.03 13.55
CA ALA A 282 11.65 -11.97 13.07
C ALA A 282 12.68 -11.44 14.09
N GLY A 283 12.24 -10.65 15.08
CA GLY A 283 13.13 -10.19 16.17
C GLY A 283 13.45 -11.31 17.15
N PRO A 284 14.73 -11.67 17.38
CA PRO A 284 15.12 -12.77 18.27
C PRO A 284 14.73 -12.50 19.73
N LEU A 285 14.21 -13.52 20.43
CA LEU A 285 13.71 -13.40 21.79
C LEU A 285 14.81 -13.42 22.86
N ASP A 286 15.98 -13.96 22.56
CA ASP A 286 17.14 -14.01 23.44
C ASP A 286 17.62 -12.61 23.87
N LYS A 287 17.55 -11.62 22.96
CA LYS A 287 17.88 -10.23 23.25
C LYS A 287 16.92 -9.55 24.26
N LEU A 288 15.76 -10.15 24.48
CA LEU A 288 14.73 -9.60 25.36
C LEU A 288 14.89 -10.04 26.81
N GLY A 289 15.73 -11.03 27.11
CA GLY A 289 15.82 -11.64 28.43
C GLY A 289 14.52 -12.32 28.89
N LEU A 290 13.67 -12.69 27.92
CA LEU A 290 12.38 -13.35 28.15
C LEU A 290 12.45 -14.86 27.81
N ALA A 291 13.63 -15.43 27.79
CA ALA A 291 13.85 -16.85 27.55
C ALA A 291 13.50 -17.72 28.75
#